data_80da99b540863ef50b8e2ecc710bca47
#
_entry.id   80da99b540863ef50b8e2ecc710bca47
#
_cell.length_a   1.000
_cell.length_b   1.000
_cell.length_c   1.000
_cell.angle_alpha   90.00
_cell.angle_beta   90.00
_cell.angle_gamma   90.00
#
_symmetry.space_group_name_H-M   'P 1'
#
loop_
_entity.id
_entity.type
_entity.pdbx_description
1 polymer ?
#
loop_
_entity_poly.entity_id
_entity_poly.type
_entity_poly.pdbx_seq_one_letter_code
_entity_poly.pdbx_strand_id
1 'polypeptide(L)'
;HSDSDVVTHACIDSFLSPVGLGDIGTLFPDNDPKYLNANSLELLQHSVELINNAGWDIVNIDCSIIADIPKIQPSRSLIETTLSKIVQAPVTVKGKTPEGLLNFNGVACFAVCLLKKSNA
;
A
#
# COMPACT_ATOMS: atom_id res chain seq x y z
N HIS A 1 -1.91 8.78 10.48
CA HIS A 1 -1.00 9.59 9.68
C HIS A 1 0.18 8.76 9.18
N SER A 2 1.16 8.48 10.02
CA SER A 2 2.28 7.63 9.61
C SER A 2 1.85 6.18 9.37
N ASP A 3 0.82 5.72 10.06
CA ASP A 3 0.27 4.38 9.84
C ASP A 3 -0.35 4.25 8.47
N SER A 4 -1.05 5.30 8.01
CA SER A 4 -1.60 5.30 6.66
C SER A 4 -0.52 5.28 5.60
N ASP A 5 0.62 5.94 5.83
CA ASP A 5 1.75 5.92 4.91
C ASP A 5 2.34 4.51 4.78
N VAL A 6 2.49 3.81 5.91
CA VAL A 6 3.01 2.44 5.91
C VAL A 6 2.09 1.51 5.10
N VAL A 7 0.77 1.66 5.27
CA VAL A 7 -0.21 0.88 4.51
C VAL A 7 -0.12 1.20 3.02
N THR A 8 -0.07 2.48 2.69
CA THR A 8 0.00 2.92 1.30
C THR A 8 1.26 2.40 0.60
N HIS A 9 2.39 2.46 1.29
CA HIS A 9 3.66 1.93 0.76
C HIS A 9 3.59 0.43 0.53
N ALA A 10 2.99 -0.31 1.46
CA ALA A 10 2.81 -1.75 1.30
C ALA A 10 1.89 -2.07 0.11
N CYS A 11 0.84 -1.29 -0.08
CA CYS A 11 -0.04 -1.46 -1.24
C CYS A 11 0.71 -1.29 -2.55
N ILE A 12 1.53 -0.24 -2.65
CA ILE A 12 2.31 0.02 -3.87
C ILE A 12 3.20 -1.17 -4.20
N ASP A 13 3.95 -1.65 -3.22
CA ASP A 13 4.86 -2.79 -3.44
C ASP A 13 4.09 -4.06 -3.81
N SER A 14 2.88 -4.23 -3.28
CA SER A 14 2.11 -5.45 -3.47
C SER A 14 1.72 -5.71 -4.93
N PHE A 15 1.65 -4.67 -5.76
CA PHE A 15 1.27 -4.85 -7.16
C PHE A 15 2.39 -4.53 -8.15
N LEU A 16 3.40 -3.75 -7.76
CA LEU A 16 4.51 -3.44 -8.67
C LEU A 16 5.55 -4.56 -8.69
N SER A 17 5.96 -5.04 -7.53
CA SER A 17 7.03 -6.03 -7.42
C SER A 17 6.68 -7.37 -8.07
N PRO A 18 5.46 -7.91 -7.90
CA PRO A 18 5.14 -9.21 -8.48
C PRO A 18 5.23 -9.27 -10.00
N VAL A 19 5.08 -8.15 -10.68
CA VAL A 19 5.16 -8.10 -12.14
C VAL A 19 6.48 -7.51 -12.64
N GLY A 20 7.45 -7.35 -11.74
CA GLY A 20 8.79 -6.93 -12.11
C GLY A 20 8.97 -5.46 -12.40
N LEU A 21 8.05 -4.61 -11.95
CA LEU A 21 8.15 -3.16 -12.17
C LEU A 21 8.99 -2.43 -11.12
N GLY A 22 9.51 -3.16 -10.13
CA GLY A 22 10.31 -2.57 -9.08
C GLY A 22 9.53 -2.41 -7.79
N ASP A 23 10.00 -1.54 -6.94
CA ASP A 23 9.35 -1.24 -5.67
C ASP A 23 9.31 0.27 -5.45
N ILE A 24 8.68 0.69 -4.35
CA ILE A 24 8.52 2.10 -4.06
C ILE A 24 9.87 2.81 -3.94
N GLY A 25 10.86 2.16 -3.34
CA GLY A 25 12.18 2.77 -3.15
C GLY A 25 12.97 2.95 -4.43
N THR A 26 12.85 2.03 -5.38
CA THR A 26 13.55 2.13 -6.67
C THR A 26 12.86 3.10 -7.62
N LEU A 27 11.53 3.17 -7.59
CA LEU A 27 10.77 4.04 -8.50
C LEU A 27 10.68 5.47 -7.99
N PHE A 28 10.67 5.66 -6.67
CA PHE A 28 10.49 6.98 -6.04
C PHE A 28 11.58 7.19 -4.98
N PRO A 29 12.86 7.27 -5.39
CA PRO A 29 13.94 7.41 -4.41
C PRO A 29 13.85 8.75 -3.66
N ASP A 30 14.14 8.71 -2.36
CA ASP A 30 14.06 9.88 -1.49
C ASP A 30 14.95 11.03 -1.94
N ASN A 31 16.05 10.72 -2.61
CA ASN A 31 17.01 11.71 -3.08
C ASN A 31 16.66 12.33 -4.43
N ASP A 32 15.55 11.93 -5.05
CA ASP A 32 15.13 12.49 -6.31
C ASP A 32 14.29 13.76 -6.03
N PRO A 33 14.72 14.94 -6.50
CA PRO A 33 13.96 16.18 -6.27
C PRO A 33 12.52 16.11 -6.77
N LYS A 34 12.24 15.30 -7.76
CA LYS A 34 10.90 15.11 -8.31
C LYS A 34 9.92 14.59 -7.29
N TYR A 35 10.40 13.77 -6.31
CA TYR A 35 9.54 13.13 -5.33
C TYR A 35 9.74 13.66 -3.91
N LEU A 36 10.52 14.71 -3.76
CA LEU A 36 10.93 15.20 -2.46
C LEU A 36 9.74 15.56 -1.56
N ASN A 37 8.70 16.16 -2.12
CA ASN A 37 7.51 16.57 -1.39
C ASN A 37 6.27 15.77 -1.75
N ALA A 38 6.43 14.67 -2.46
CA ALA A 38 5.30 13.84 -2.85
C ALA A 38 4.75 13.12 -1.63
N ASN A 39 3.45 13.17 -1.41
CA ASN A 39 2.83 12.37 -0.37
C ASN A 39 2.55 10.95 -0.89
N SER A 40 2.31 10.05 0.03
CA SER A 40 2.14 8.63 -0.30
C SER A 40 0.94 8.38 -1.21
N LEU A 41 -0.12 9.18 -1.11
CA LEU A 41 -1.30 9.01 -1.97
C LEU A 41 -1.01 9.40 -3.41
N GLU A 42 -0.18 10.42 -3.63
CA GLU A 42 0.28 10.77 -4.98
C GLU A 42 1.13 9.66 -5.58
N LEU A 43 2.01 9.07 -4.77
CA LEU A 43 2.82 7.94 -5.21
C LEU A 43 1.95 6.74 -5.54
N LEU A 44 0.91 6.49 -4.76
CA LEU A 44 -0.03 5.42 -5.05
C LEU A 44 -0.75 5.65 -6.37
N GLN A 45 -1.25 6.86 -6.60
CA GLN A 45 -1.91 7.22 -7.86
C GLN A 45 -1.01 6.97 -9.06
N HIS A 46 0.23 7.42 -8.96
CA HIS A 46 1.22 7.22 -10.03
C HIS A 46 1.52 5.74 -10.25
N SER A 47 1.61 4.97 -9.18
CA SER A 47 1.88 3.54 -9.25
C SER A 47 0.71 2.77 -9.89
N VAL A 48 -0.52 3.18 -9.60
CA VAL A 48 -1.70 2.59 -10.24
C VAL A 48 -1.67 2.82 -11.75
N GLU A 49 -1.27 4.02 -12.17
CA GLU A 49 -1.11 4.31 -13.59
C GLU A 49 -0.04 3.41 -14.23
N LEU A 50 1.07 3.20 -13.53
CA LEU A 50 2.14 2.33 -14.02
C LEU A 50 1.66 0.89 -14.21
N ILE A 51 0.95 0.33 -13.22
CA ILE A 51 0.49 -1.06 -13.32
C ILE A 51 -0.55 -1.22 -14.43
N ASN A 52 -1.45 -0.26 -14.56
CA ASN A 52 -2.47 -0.29 -15.60
C ASN A 52 -1.84 -0.16 -16.99
N ASN A 53 -0.87 0.73 -17.15
CA ASN A 53 -0.16 0.89 -18.43
C ASN A 53 0.67 -0.33 -18.78
N ALA A 54 1.08 -1.11 -17.79
CA ALA A 54 1.81 -2.36 -18.02
C ALA A 54 0.87 -3.52 -18.39
N GLY A 55 -0.43 -3.28 -18.43
CA GLY A 55 -1.41 -4.28 -18.88
C GLY A 55 -2.03 -5.11 -17.76
N TRP A 56 -2.02 -4.59 -16.54
CA TRP A 56 -2.59 -5.30 -15.39
C TRP A 56 -3.66 -4.47 -14.71
N ASP A 57 -4.71 -5.15 -14.24
CA ASP A 57 -5.75 -4.55 -13.40
C ASP A 57 -5.64 -5.11 -12.00
N ILE A 58 -5.82 -4.24 -11.01
CA ILE A 58 -5.89 -4.65 -9.61
C ILE A 58 -7.28 -5.18 -9.35
N VAL A 59 -7.37 -6.42 -8.86
CA VAL A 59 -8.64 -7.03 -8.46
C VAL A 59 -8.99 -6.65 -7.03
N ASN A 60 -8.04 -6.79 -6.12
CA ASN A 60 -8.17 -6.35 -4.74
C ASN A 60 -6.80 -6.29 -4.06
N ILE A 61 -6.75 -5.59 -2.93
CA ILE A 61 -5.58 -5.58 -2.05
C ILE A 61 -6.06 -5.83 -0.63
N ASP A 62 -5.42 -6.76 0.07
CA ASP A 62 -5.73 -7.02 1.48
C ASP A 62 -4.49 -6.73 2.31
N CYS A 63 -4.65 -5.91 3.36
CA CYS A 63 -3.54 -5.42 4.17
C CYS A 63 -3.68 -5.91 5.61
N SER A 64 -2.56 -6.35 6.17
CA SER A 64 -2.45 -6.68 7.59
C SER A 64 -1.48 -5.71 8.23
N ILE A 65 -1.96 -4.95 9.21
CA ILE A 65 -1.13 -4.01 9.95
C ILE A 65 -0.78 -4.64 11.28
N ILE A 66 0.50 -4.70 11.59
CA ILE A 66 1.00 -5.26 12.84
C ILE A 66 1.54 -4.12 13.68
N ALA A 67 0.98 -3.95 14.87
CA ALA A 67 1.39 -2.90 15.77
C ALA A 67 1.04 -3.29 17.19
N ASP A 68 1.89 -2.87 18.13
CA ASP A 68 1.71 -3.24 19.53
C ASP A 68 0.56 -2.50 20.18
N ILE A 69 0.41 -1.23 19.89
CA ILE A 69 -0.54 -0.35 20.58
C ILE A 69 -1.67 0.15 19.70
N PRO A 70 -1.48 0.50 18.45
CA PRO A 70 -2.48 1.27 17.73
C PRO A 70 -3.73 0.49 17.49
N LYS A 71 -4.82 1.18 17.75
CA LYS A 71 -6.14 0.70 17.41
C LYS A 71 -6.48 1.25 16.06
N ILE A 72 -6.47 0.38 15.09
CA ILE A 72 -6.76 0.76 13.73
C ILE A 72 -8.24 0.95 13.49
N GLN A 73 -9.07 0.37 14.35
CA GLN A 73 -10.52 0.35 14.18
C GLN A 73 -11.15 1.73 13.90
N PRO A 74 -10.79 2.79 14.63
CA PRO A 74 -11.42 4.09 14.37
C PRO A 74 -11.13 4.68 13.00
N SER A 75 -9.96 4.38 12.42
CA SER A 75 -9.56 4.93 11.11
C SER A 75 -9.64 3.92 9.97
N ARG A 76 -9.99 2.68 10.27
CA ARG A 76 -10.00 1.60 9.28
C ARG A 76 -10.87 1.92 8.08
N SER A 77 -12.10 2.35 8.32
CA SER A 77 -13.05 2.65 7.26
C SER A 77 -12.56 3.77 6.37
N LEU A 78 -11.97 4.81 6.95
CA LEU A 78 -11.43 5.93 6.20
C LEU A 78 -10.25 5.50 5.33
N ILE A 79 -9.34 4.70 5.88
CA ILE A 79 -8.19 4.19 5.14
C ILE A 79 -8.67 3.34 3.96
N GLU A 80 -9.58 2.40 4.22
CA GLU A 80 -10.11 1.52 3.17
C GLU A 80 -10.79 2.32 2.06
N THR A 81 -11.62 3.28 2.43
CA THR A 81 -12.35 4.10 1.46
C THR A 81 -11.39 4.94 0.62
N THR A 82 -10.43 5.58 1.26
CA THR A 82 -9.46 6.44 0.57
C THR A 82 -8.62 5.64 -0.42
N LEU A 83 -8.07 4.51 0.03
CA LEU A 83 -7.21 3.71 -0.83
C LEU A 83 -7.99 3.00 -1.94
N SER A 84 -9.18 2.49 -1.63
CA SER A 84 -10.02 1.83 -2.63
C SER A 84 -10.39 2.78 -3.77
N LYS A 85 -10.63 4.05 -3.44
CA LYS A 85 -10.97 5.06 -4.43
C LYS A 85 -9.83 5.33 -5.40
N ILE A 86 -8.61 5.40 -4.89
CA ILE A 86 -7.42 5.64 -5.72
C ILE A 86 -7.09 4.40 -6.54
N VAL A 87 -7.13 3.24 -5.93
CA VAL A 87 -6.80 1.97 -6.58
C VAL A 87 -7.89 1.53 -7.56
N GLN A 88 -9.12 1.97 -7.34
CA GLN A 88 -10.31 1.58 -8.10
C GLN A 88 -10.60 0.08 -8.00
N ALA A 89 -10.35 -0.46 -6.82
CA ALA A 89 -10.63 -1.84 -6.45
C ALA A 89 -10.71 -1.93 -4.94
N PRO A 90 -11.32 -2.97 -4.38
CA PRO A 90 -11.40 -3.08 -2.92
C PRO A 90 -10.02 -3.15 -2.27
N VAL A 91 -9.80 -2.30 -1.28
CA VAL A 91 -8.64 -2.37 -0.40
C VAL A 91 -9.19 -2.60 1.00
N THR A 92 -8.79 -3.70 1.61
CA THR A 92 -9.23 -4.06 2.96
C THR A 92 -8.06 -4.04 3.93
N VAL A 93 -8.35 -3.69 5.18
CA VAL A 93 -7.30 -3.51 6.19
C VAL A 93 -7.73 -4.20 7.47
N LYS A 94 -6.83 -4.96 8.08
CA LYS A 94 -7.05 -5.53 9.40
C LYS A 94 -5.85 -5.28 10.30
N GLY A 95 -6.11 -5.12 11.59
CA GLY A 95 -5.07 -4.91 12.57
C GLY A 95 -4.76 -6.19 13.31
N LYS A 96 -3.47 -6.40 13.58
CA LYS A 96 -2.96 -7.52 14.35
C LYS A 96 -1.94 -7.01 15.34
N THR A 97 -1.77 -7.73 16.45
CA THR A 97 -0.67 -7.44 17.38
C THR A 97 0.45 -8.46 17.15
N PRO A 98 1.67 -8.17 17.60
CA PRO A 98 2.75 -9.15 17.51
C PRO A 98 2.60 -10.30 18.51
N GLU A 99 1.56 -10.32 19.32
CA GLU A 99 1.24 -11.40 20.27
C GLU A 99 2.38 -11.68 21.27
N GLY A 100 3.10 -10.64 21.65
CA GLY A 100 4.19 -10.77 22.61
C GLY A 100 5.44 -11.45 22.08
N LEU A 101 5.48 -11.77 20.80
CA LEU A 101 6.61 -12.51 20.21
C LEU A 101 7.86 -11.65 20.03
N LEU A 102 7.67 -10.35 19.88
CA LEU A 102 8.76 -9.42 19.61
C LEU A 102 8.60 -8.16 20.44
N ASN A 103 9.73 -7.54 20.80
CA ASN A 103 9.75 -6.18 21.30
C ASN A 103 9.51 -5.25 20.12
N PHE A 104 8.27 -4.94 19.85
CA PHE A 104 7.89 -4.25 18.63
C PHE A 104 7.40 -2.84 18.95
N ASN A 105 8.18 -1.83 18.57
CA ASN A 105 7.87 -0.43 18.85
C ASN A 105 7.43 0.35 17.62
N GLY A 106 7.04 -0.32 16.59
CA GLY A 106 6.69 0.34 15.35
C GLY A 106 5.44 -0.22 14.74
N VAL A 107 5.29 0.05 13.46
CA VAL A 107 4.18 -0.44 12.65
C VAL A 107 4.75 -1.16 11.44
N ALA A 108 4.25 -2.34 11.17
CA ALA A 108 4.57 -3.06 9.93
C ALA A 108 3.28 -3.33 9.19
N CYS A 109 3.34 -3.36 7.87
CA CYS A 109 2.18 -3.70 7.06
C CYS A 109 2.59 -4.70 5.99
N PHE A 110 1.81 -5.75 5.86
CA PHE A 110 1.92 -6.71 4.77
C PHE A 110 0.68 -6.59 3.91
N ALA A 111 0.88 -6.49 2.60
CA ALA A 111 -0.23 -6.38 1.66
C ALA A 111 -0.11 -7.46 0.60
N VAL A 112 -1.25 -8.03 0.23
CA VAL A 112 -1.34 -9.01 -0.83
C VAL A 112 -2.33 -8.49 -1.86
N CYS A 113 -1.91 -8.45 -3.10
CA CYS A 113 -2.72 -7.94 -4.21
C CYS A 113 -3.00 -9.07 -5.18
N LEU A 114 -4.25 -9.15 -5.62
CA LEU A 114 -4.61 -10.02 -6.73
C LEU A 114 -4.67 -9.16 -7.99
N LEU A 115 -3.91 -9.56 -8.99
CA LEU A 115 -3.86 -8.89 -10.29
C LEU A 115 -4.46 -9.80 -11.35
N LYS A 116 -5.01 -9.18 -12.38
CA LYS A 116 -5.39 -9.89 -13.60
C LYS A 116 -4.90 -9.12 -14.80
N LYS A 117 -4.66 -9.80 -15.91
CA LYS A 117 -4.32 -9.11 -17.15
C LYS A 117 -5.50 -8.30 -17.62
N SER A 118 -5.23 -7.07 -18.04
CA SER A 118 -6.28 -6.21 -18.59
C SER A 118 -6.81 -6.81 -19.88
N ASN A 119 -8.10 -6.67 -20.07
CA ASN A 119 -8.71 -7.01 -21.35
C ASN A 119 -8.34 -5.92 -22.36
N ALA A 120 -7.73 -6.32 -23.43
CA ALA A 120 -7.32 -5.38 -24.47
C ALA A 120 -8.53 -4.79 -25.19
#